data_5c5ccbcf21786aad1ab73134a0721b3e
#
_entry.id   5c5ccbcf21786aad1ab73134a0721b3e
#
_cell.length_a   1.000
_cell.length_b   1.000
_cell.length_c   1.000
_cell.angle_alpha   90.00
_cell.angle_beta   90.00
_cell.angle_gamma   90.00
#
_symmetry.space_group_name_H-M   'P 1'
#
loop_
_entity.id
_entity.type
_entity.pdbx_description
1 polymer ?
#
loop_
_entity_poly.entity_id
_entity_poly.type
_entity_poly.pdbx_seq_one_letter_code
_entity_poly.pdbx_strand_id
1 'polypeptide(L)'
;MLQAIPKGKIIEAIIQKAVELGVHRIVPLLTERVTTRLDGDDAAHKAEKLQHVAIEAIKQCGSAWLPRIETPMTPGEFLARGESFELPLIASLQPGARPAREYFQNFQNTHGHKPTSVCIWVGPEGDFTAGEVRAAQAAGTLPITLGRLVLRVETAATYCLSILNHELQA
;
A
#
# COMPACT_ATOMS: atom_id res chain seq x y z
N MET A 1 -0.37 -3.06 -3.35
CA MET A 1 -0.47 -2.02 -2.30
C MET A 1 -1.21 -2.58 -1.10
N LEU A 2 -0.67 -2.39 0.10
CA LEU A 2 -1.35 -2.64 1.37
C LEU A 2 -1.71 -1.29 1.98
N GLN A 3 -3.00 -1.04 2.16
CA GLN A 3 -3.52 0.25 2.61
C GLN A 3 -4.29 0.08 3.92
N ALA A 4 -3.78 0.64 5.00
CA ALA A 4 -4.57 0.72 6.23
C ALA A 4 -5.86 1.51 5.98
N ILE A 5 -6.99 0.99 6.47
CA ILE A 5 -8.29 1.62 6.26
C ILE A 5 -8.34 2.95 7.04
N PRO A 6 -8.41 4.11 6.37
CA PRO A 6 -8.51 5.38 7.05
C PRO A 6 -9.92 5.63 7.59
N LYS A 7 -10.08 6.64 8.42
CA LYS A 7 -11.38 7.07 8.92
C LYS A 7 -12.28 7.56 7.78
N GLY A 8 -13.59 7.31 7.92
CA GLY A 8 -14.60 7.79 6.98
C GLY A 8 -14.54 7.12 5.60
N LYS A 9 -14.76 7.92 4.54
CA LYS A 9 -14.83 7.44 3.15
C LYS A 9 -13.55 7.67 2.34
N ILE A 10 -12.46 8.10 2.98
CA ILE A 10 -11.20 8.44 2.32
C ILE A 10 -10.64 7.25 1.51
N ILE A 11 -10.87 6.01 1.96
CA ILE A 11 -10.42 4.80 1.26
C ILE A 11 -10.94 4.72 -0.19
N GLU A 12 -12.15 5.21 -0.46
CA GLU A 12 -12.72 5.19 -1.81
C GLU A 12 -11.92 6.11 -2.75
N ALA A 13 -11.55 7.31 -2.29
CA ALA A 13 -10.71 8.23 -3.04
C ALA A 13 -9.29 7.65 -3.26
N ILE A 14 -8.72 6.99 -2.26
CA ILE A 14 -7.42 6.32 -2.39
C ILE A 14 -7.47 5.24 -3.47
N ILE A 15 -8.53 4.42 -3.50
CA ILE A 15 -8.68 3.36 -4.51
C ILE A 15 -8.79 3.96 -5.90
N GLN A 16 -9.56 5.03 -6.10
CA GLN A 16 -9.66 5.71 -7.38
C GLN A 16 -8.26 6.14 -7.89
N LYS A 17 -7.49 6.83 -7.04
CA LYS A 17 -6.13 7.27 -7.40
C LYS A 17 -5.16 6.10 -7.59
N ALA A 18 -5.31 5.03 -6.82
CA ALA A 18 -4.49 3.84 -6.99
C ALA A 18 -4.74 3.15 -8.34
N VAL A 19 -5.99 3.09 -8.80
CA VAL A 19 -6.36 2.58 -10.12
C VAL A 19 -5.77 3.44 -11.23
N GLU A 20 -5.91 4.77 -11.14
CA GLU A 20 -5.35 5.73 -12.10
C GLU A 20 -3.81 5.61 -12.20
N LEU A 21 -3.13 5.24 -11.11
CA LEU A 21 -1.68 5.05 -11.02
C LEU A 21 -1.22 3.61 -11.28
N GLY A 22 -2.11 2.74 -11.78
CA GLY A 22 -1.73 1.41 -12.27
C GLY A 22 -1.51 0.35 -11.19
N VAL A 23 -2.13 0.48 -10.02
CA VAL A 23 -2.02 -0.57 -8.99
C VAL A 23 -2.64 -1.88 -9.48
N HIS A 24 -1.96 -3.01 -9.22
CA HIS A 24 -2.45 -4.34 -9.60
C HIS A 24 -3.36 -4.99 -8.55
N ARG A 25 -3.09 -4.72 -7.28
CA ARG A 25 -3.80 -5.30 -6.15
C ARG A 25 -3.77 -4.39 -4.95
N ILE A 26 -4.91 -4.28 -4.27
CA ILE A 26 -5.04 -3.53 -3.01
C ILE A 26 -5.51 -4.50 -1.92
N VAL A 27 -4.78 -4.53 -0.82
CA VAL A 27 -5.14 -5.23 0.41
C VAL A 27 -5.48 -4.17 1.46
N PRO A 28 -6.77 -4.00 1.80
CA PRO A 28 -7.16 -3.13 2.91
C PRO A 28 -6.69 -3.73 4.24
N LEU A 29 -5.98 -2.95 5.07
CA LEU A 29 -5.44 -3.42 6.34
C LEU A 29 -6.25 -2.91 7.54
N LEU A 30 -6.52 -3.82 8.46
CA LEU A 30 -7.07 -3.57 9.80
C LEU A 30 -5.90 -3.50 10.79
N THR A 31 -5.26 -2.33 10.91
CA THR A 31 -4.14 -2.11 11.82
C THR A 31 -4.64 -1.81 13.25
N GLU A 32 -3.74 -1.88 14.24
CA GLU A 32 -4.09 -1.62 15.65
C GLU A 32 -4.70 -0.22 15.87
N ARG A 33 -4.30 0.77 15.07
CA ARG A 33 -4.78 2.16 15.16
C ARG A 33 -5.98 2.48 14.28
N VAL A 34 -6.49 1.50 13.55
CA VAL A 34 -7.75 1.61 12.80
C VAL A 34 -8.92 1.42 13.76
N THR A 35 -9.86 2.36 13.75
CA THR A 35 -11.05 2.31 14.61
C THR A 35 -12.15 1.38 14.09
N THR A 36 -12.08 1.00 12.83
CA THR A 36 -13.08 0.13 12.18
C THR A 36 -12.82 -1.32 12.57
N ARG A 37 -13.78 -1.93 13.24
CA ARG A 37 -13.83 -3.39 13.44
C ARG A 37 -14.79 -3.96 12.40
N LEU A 38 -14.37 -4.98 11.69
CA LEU A 38 -15.18 -5.70 10.71
C LEU A 38 -15.19 -7.16 11.12
N ASP A 39 -16.36 -7.76 11.18
CA ASP A 39 -16.48 -9.22 11.21
C ASP A 39 -16.37 -9.81 9.79
N GLY A 40 -16.46 -11.14 9.66
CA GLY A 40 -16.23 -11.81 8.39
C GLY A 40 -17.16 -11.37 7.26
N ASP A 41 -18.45 -11.21 7.55
CA ASP A 41 -19.47 -10.81 6.58
C ASP A 41 -19.32 -9.31 6.21
N ASP A 42 -19.07 -8.47 7.20
CA ASP A 42 -18.81 -7.05 6.99
C ASP A 42 -17.53 -6.82 6.17
N ALA A 43 -16.50 -7.62 6.39
CA ALA A 43 -15.24 -7.54 5.65
C ALA A 43 -15.44 -7.92 4.16
N ALA A 44 -16.21 -8.98 3.89
CA ALA A 44 -16.53 -9.39 2.53
C ALA A 44 -17.36 -8.33 1.79
N HIS A 45 -18.42 -7.82 2.43
CA HIS A 45 -19.24 -6.75 1.87
C HIS A 45 -18.44 -5.46 1.63
N LYS A 46 -17.51 -5.14 2.55
CA LYS A 46 -16.59 -4.00 2.37
C LYS A 46 -15.70 -4.18 1.14
N ALA A 47 -15.15 -5.38 0.93
CA ALA A 47 -14.33 -5.67 -0.24
C ALA A 47 -15.12 -5.51 -1.55
N GLU A 48 -16.35 -6.03 -1.62
CA GLU A 48 -17.23 -5.86 -2.77
C GLU A 48 -17.50 -4.39 -3.09
N LYS A 49 -17.86 -3.61 -2.06
CA LYS A 49 -18.07 -2.17 -2.22
C LYS A 49 -16.84 -1.46 -2.77
N LEU A 50 -15.66 -1.76 -2.26
CA LEU A 50 -14.41 -1.17 -2.71
C LEU A 50 -14.03 -1.65 -4.12
N GLN A 51 -14.36 -2.90 -4.48
CA GLN A 51 -14.18 -3.41 -5.84
C GLN A 51 -15.06 -2.64 -6.85
N HIS A 52 -16.28 -2.27 -6.49
CA HIS A 52 -17.13 -1.42 -7.34
C HIS A 52 -16.51 -0.03 -7.57
N VAL A 53 -15.86 0.56 -6.55
CA VAL A 53 -15.11 1.81 -6.72
C VAL A 53 -13.99 1.65 -7.76
N ALA A 54 -13.26 0.54 -7.70
CA ALA A 54 -12.20 0.25 -8.68
C ALA A 54 -12.77 0.08 -10.10
N ILE A 55 -13.94 -0.57 -10.26
CA ILE A 55 -14.61 -0.73 -11.54
C ILE A 55 -15.01 0.63 -12.14
N GLU A 56 -15.55 1.54 -11.34
CA GLU A 56 -15.88 2.88 -11.83
C GLU A 56 -14.62 3.69 -12.17
N ALA A 57 -13.56 3.52 -11.39
CA ALA A 57 -12.29 4.19 -11.67
C ALA A 57 -11.65 3.73 -12.99
N ILE A 58 -11.65 2.42 -13.32
CA ILE A 58 -11.10 1.95 -14.61
C ILE A 58 -11.90 2.46 -15.81
N LYS A 59 -13.22 2.58 -15.69
CA LYS A 59 -14.08 3.18 -16.74
C LYS A 59 -13.71 4.63 -17.00
N GLN A 60 -13.41 5.38 -15.94
CA GLN A 60 -13.06 6.79 -16.03
C GLN A 60 -11.66 7.00 -16.61
N CYS A 61 -10.64 6.26 -16.15
CA CYS A 61 -9.26 6.46 -16.59
C CYS A 61 -8.87 5.64 -17.84
N GLY A 62 -9.76 4.75 -18.32
CA GLY A 62 -9.50 3.94 -19.50
C GLY A 62 -8.47 2.81 -19.27
N SER A 63 -8.23 2.41 -18.02
CA SER A 63 -7.32 1.30 -17.72
C SER A 63 -7.86 -0.02 -18.28
N ALA A 64 -7.01 -0.77 -18.96
CA ALA A 64 -7.33 -2.13 -19.41
C ALA A 64 -7.18 -3.19 -18.28
N TRP A 65 -6.68 -2.79 -17.13
CA TRP A 65 -6.46 -3.65 -15.98
C TRP A 65 -7.41 -3.29 -14.82
N LEU A 66 -8.19 -4.26 -14.35
CA LEU A 66 -8.99 -4.12 -13.14
C LEU A 66 -8.19 -4.64 -11.94
N PRO A 67 -7.76 -3.78 -11.00
CA PRO A 67 -7.08 -4.23 -9.81
C PRO A 67 -7.99 -5.07 -8.92
N ARG A 68 -7.41 -6.08 -8.28
CA ARG A 68 -8.11 -6.89 -7.29
C ARG A 68 -8.10 -6.17 -5.95
N ILE A 69 -9.28 -5.97 -5.37
CA ILE A 69 -9.44 -5.52 -3.99
C ILE A 69 -9.68 -6.76 -3.12
N GLU A 70 -8.80 -7.00 -2.16
CA GLU A 70 -8.94 -8.15 -1.27
C GLU A 70 -9.86 -7.85 -0.08
N THR A 71 -10.31 -8.90 0.57
CA THR A 71 -11.01 -8.79 1.85
C THR A 71 -10.08 -8.15 2.89
N PRO A 72 -10.54 -7.15 3.64
CA PRO A 72 -9.77 -6.54 4.72
C PRO A 72 -9.19 -7.58 5.68
N MET A 73 -7.94 -7.42 6.05
CA MET A 73 -7.24 -8.33 6.95
C MET A 73 -6.24 -7.58 7.83
N THR A 74 -5.78 -8.21 8.89
CA THR A 74 -4.72 -7.66 9.74
C THR A 74 -3.35 -7.75 9.09
N PRO A 75 -2.37 -6.90 9.47
CA PRO A 75 -0.98 -7.04 9.07
C PRO A 75 -0.41 -8.44 9.32
N GLY A 76 -0.73 -9.04 10.47
CA GLY A 76 -0.28 -10.37 10.83
C GLY A 76 -0.82 -11.47 9.90
N GLU A 77 -2.10 -11.42 9.55
CA GLU A 77 -2.71 -12.35 8.57
C GLU A 77 -2.07 -12.23 7.20
N PHE A 78 -1.77 -11.01 6.74
CA PHE A 78 -1.07 -10.82 5.47
C PHE A 78 0.35 -11.41 5.52
N LEU A 79 1.11 -11.13 6.58
CA LEU A 79 2.47 -11.65 6.73
C LEU A 79 2.50 -13.17 6.84
N ALA A 80 1.50 -13.77 7.48
CA ALA A 80 1.36 -15.23 7.59
C ALA A 80 1.16 -15.94 6.25
N ARG A 81 0.78 -15.22 5.18
CA ARG A 81 0.68 -15.80 3.83
C ARG A 81 2.04 -16.11 3.20
N GLY A 82 3.11 -15.51 3.72
CA GLY A 82 4.46 -15.73 3.20
C GLY A 82 4.67 -15.23 1.76
N GLU A 83 3.87 -14.25 1.32
CA GLU A 83 4.03 -13.67 -0.01
C GLU A 83 5.37 -12.93 -0.11
N SER A 84 6.11 -13.18 -1.18
CA SER A 84 7.38 -12.53 -1.44
C SER A 84 7.26 -11.51 -2.57
N PHE A 85 7.97 -10.41 -2.42
CA PHE A 85 8.12 -9.35 -3.43
C PHE A 85 9.60 -9.04 -3.60
N GLU A 86 10.02 -8.69 -4.80
CA GLU A 86 11.42 -8.31 -5.03
C GLU A 86 11.79 -7.02 -4.28
N LEU A 87 10.84 -6.09 -4.15
CA LEU A 87 11.06 -4.85 -3.40
C LEU A 87 9.85 -4.53 -2.51
N PRO A 88 9.77 -5.08 -1.29
CA PRO A 88 8.74 -4.73 -0.33
C PRO A 88 9.11 -3.45 0.43
N LEU A 89 8.23 -2.46 0.42
CA LEU A 89 8.42 -1.14 1.01
C LEU A 89 7.33 -0.82 2.04
N ILE A 90 7.64 -0.01 3.04
CA ILE A 90 6.68 0.54 4.01
C ILE A 90 6.91 2.04 4.19
N ALA A 91 5.90 2.86 3.92
CA ALA A 91 5.94 4.27 4.26
C ALA A 91 5.94 4.42 5.79
N SER A 92 6.93 5.11 6.34
CA SER A 92 7.16 5.17 7.78
C SER A 92 7.65 6.54 8.21
N LEU A 93 7.13 7.02 9.33
CA LEU A 93 7.61 8.21 10.02
C LEU A 93 8.75 7.89 11.01
N GLN A 94 9.15 6.62 11.14
CA GLN A 94 10.18 6.20 12.08
C GLN A 94 11.59 6.60 11.60
N PRO A 95 12.53 6.84 12.53
CA PRO A 95 13.93 7.08 12.18
C PRO A 95 14.52 5.93 11.37
N GLY A 96 15.41 6.27 10.41
CA GLY A 96 16.07 5.28 9.56
C GLY A 96 15.35 4.98 8.25
N ALA A 97 14.16 5.54 8.02
CA ALA A 97 13.52 5.48 6.70
C ALA A 97 14.34 6.26 5.65
N ARG A 98 14.50 5.69 4.45
CA ARG A 98 15.27 6.26 3.35
C ARG A 98 14.36 6.61 2.17
N PRO A 99 14.79 7.50 1.25
CA PRO A 99 14.07 7.74 0.00
C PRO A 99 13.90 6.43 -0.80
N ALA A 100 12.72 6.19 -1.36
CA ALA A 100 12.45 4.99 -2.16
C ALA A 100 13.46 4.79 -3.30
N ARG A 101 13.88 5.90 -3.95
CA ARG A 101 14.89 5.90 -5.02
C ARG A 101 16.17 5.17 -4.65
N GLU A 102 16.65 5.28 -3.41
CA GLU A 102 17.87 4.59 -2.97
C GLU A 102 17.69 3.06 -3.03
N TYR A 103 16.53 2.55 -2.66
CA TYR A 103 16.24 1.12 -2.70
C TYR A 103 16.11 0.60 -4.14
N PHE A 104 15.47 1.38 -5.03
CA PHE A 104 15.41 1.05 -6.45
C PHE A 104 16.80 1.00 -7.09
N GLN A 105 17.63 2.01 -6.83
CA GLN A 105 19.02 2.05 -7.33
C GLN A 105 19.85 0.89 -6.80
N ASN A 106 19.76 0.59 -5.50
CA ASN A 106 20.48 -0.53 -4.89
C ASN A 106 20.02 -1.87 -5.48
N PHE A 107 18.70 -2.05 -5.66
CA PHE A 107 18.15 -3.25 -6.29
C PHE A 107 18.71 -3.44 -7.70
N GLN A 108 18.63 -2.40 -8.53
CA GLN A 108 19.12 -2.44 -9.91
C GLN A 108 20.64 -2.69 -9.98
N ASN A 109 21.41 -2.08 -9.09
CA ASN A 109 22.87 -2.30 -9.04
C ASN A 109 23.21 -3.74 -8.64
N THR A 110 22.39 -4.36 -7.77
CA THR A 110 22.65 -5.72 -7.28
C THR A 110 22.18 -6.79 -8.26
N HIS A 111 21.04 -6.58 -8.95
CA HIS A 111 20.38 -7.60 -9.77
C HIS A 111 20.52 -7.35 -11.27
N GLY A 112 20.98 -6.16 -11.70
CA GLY A 112 21.13 -5.80 -13.11
C GLY A 112 19.82 -5.44 -13.83
N HIS A 113 18.70 -5.45 -13.14
CA HIS A 113 17.38 -5.10 -13.67
C HIS A 113 16.54 -4.37 -12.61
N LYS A 114 15.46 -3.70 -13.03
CA LYS A 114 14.47 -3.12 -12.13
C LYS A 114 13.62 -4.22 -11.48
N PRO A 115 13.08 -3.97 -10.25
CA PRO A 115 12.19 -4.94 -9.63
C PRO A 115 10.91 -5.11 -10.45
N THR A 116 10.49 -6.35 -10.67
CA THR A 116 9.27 -6.72 -11.40
C THR A 116 8.05 -6.82 -10.47
N SER A 117 8.28 -6.94 -9.16
CA SER A 117 7.24 -6.97 -8.15
C SER A 117 7.59 -6.08 -6.97
N VAL A 118 6.75 -5.08 -6.73
CA VAL A 118 6.90 -4.11 -5.62
C VAL A 118 5.65 -4.13 -4.76
N CYS A 119 5.85 -4.20 -3.45
CA CYS A 119 4.79 -4.04 -2.46
C CYS A 119 5.01 -2.74 -1.70
N ILE A 120 3.96 -1.98 -1.44
CA ILE A 120 4.01 -0.77 -0.62
C ILE A 120 2.94 -0.82 0.47
N TRP A 121 3.35 -0.57 1.70
CA TRP A 121 2.49 -0.45 2.87
C TRP A 121 2.28 1.02 3.20
N VAL A 122 1.03 1.43 3.38
CA VAL A 122 0.66 2.79 3.78
C VAL A 122 -0.23 2.74 5.01
N GLY A 123 0.19 3.42 6.08
CA GLY A 123 -0.47 3.44 7.37
C GLY A 123 -1.75 4.27 7.41
N PRO A 124 -2.50 4.21 8.53
CA PRO A 124 -3.63 5.09 8.80
C PRO A 124 -3.14 6.47 9.29
N GLU A 125 -4.07 7.34 9.70
CA GLU A 125 -3.75 8.69 10.20
C GLU A 125 -2.79 8.69 11.40
N GLY A 126 -2.81 7.63 12.21
CA GLY A 126 -1.91 7.46 13.36
C GLY A 126 -0.62 6.71 13.06
N ASP A 127 -0.35 6.40 11.79
CA ASP A 127 0.75 5.52 11.35
C ASP A 127 0.61 4.08 11.90
N PHE A 128 1.47 3.18 11.46
CA PHE A 128 1.60 1.86 12.04
C PHE A 128 2.17 1.93 13.46
N THR A 129 1.83 0.98 14.31
CA THR A 129 2.52 0.83 15.60
C THR A 129 3.97 0.36 15.40
N ALA A 130 4.82 0.62 16.40
CA ALA A 130 6.20 0.13 16.35
C ALA A 130 6.28 -1.42 16.26
N GLY A 131 5.26 -2.11 16.78
CA GLY A 131 5.13 -3.56 16.67
C GLY A 131 4.87 -4.01 15.23
N GLU A 132 3.91 -3.37 14.56
CA GLU A 132 3.57 -3.65 13.16
C GLU A 132 4.74 -3.35 12.22
N VAL A 133 5.42 -2.21 12.42
CA VAL A 133 6.61 -1.86 11.63
C VAL A 133 7.71 -2.90 11.81
N ARG A 134 8.02 -3.30 13.05
CA ARG A 134 9.04 -4.34 13.30
C ARG A 134 8.66 -5.68 12.67
N ALA A 135 7.39 -6.09 12.73
CA ALA A 135 6.93 -7.32 12.10
C ALA A 135 7.08 -7.28 10.57
N ALA A 136 6.71 -6.17 9.93
CA ALA A 136 6.90 -5.96 8.50
C ALA A 136 8.40 -5.99 8.12
N GLN A 137 9.26 -5.31 8.89
CA GLN A 137 10.70 -5.30 8.67
C GLN A 137 11.34 -6.69 8.87
N ALA A 138 10.89 -7.45 9.86
CA ALA A 138 11.35 -8.84 10.07
C ALA A 138 10.99 -9.75 8.88
N ALA A 139 9.92 -9.42 8.14
CA ALA A 139 9.55 -10.07 6.87
C ALA A 139 10.26 -9.45 5.63
N GLY A 140 11.28 -8.62 5.83
CA GLY A 140 12.09 -8.06 4.75
C GLY A 140 11.59 -6.72 4.18
N THR A 141 10.54 -6.11 4.74
CA THR A 141 10.02 -4.83 4.24
C THR A 141 10.95 -3.66 4.61
N LEU A 142 11.23 -2.79 3.65
CA LEU A 142 12.18 -1.69 3.77
C LEU A 142 11.45 -0.36 4.05
N PRO A 143 11.83 0.40 5.10
CA PRO A 143 11.16 1.64 5.45
C PRO A 143 11.55 2.78 4.51
N ILE A 144 10.54 3.46 3.94
CA ILE A 144 10.73 4.65 3.11
C ILE A 144 10.19 5.90 3.78
N THR A 145 10.89 7.02 3.59
CA THR A 145 10.41 8.35 3.95
C THR A 145 9.70 9.01 2.77
N LEU A 146 8.63 9.75 3.07
CA LEU A 146 7.91 10.57 2.09
C LEU A 146 8.28 12.07 2.20
N GLY A 147 9.38 12.39 2.89
CA GLY A 147 9.86 13.75 3.09
C GLY A 147 9.75 14.22 4.53
N ARG A 148 9.87 15.55 4.73
CA ARG A 148 9.95 16.16 6.06
C ARG A 148 8.59 16.42 6.71
N LEU A 149 7.53 16.42 5.92
CA LEU A 149 6.17 16.73 6.38
C LEU A 149 5.38 15.44 6.61
N VAL A 150 4.52 15.46 7.63
CA VAL A 150 3.52 14.42 7.82
C VAL A 150 2.41 14.64 6.80
N LEU A 151 2.22 13.68 5.90
CA LEU A 151 1.21 13.73 4.85
C LEU A 151 -0.11 13.16 5.37
N ARG A 152 -1.23 13.64 4.83
CA ARG A 152 -2.51 12.96 4.99
C ARG A 152 -2.45 11.59 4.30
N VAL A 153 -3.27 10.64 4.77
CA VAL A 153 -3.25 9.25 4.28
C VAL A 153 -3.44 9.17 2.77
N GLU A 154 -4.40 9.89 2.22
CA GLU A 154 -4.66 9.94 0.79
C GLU A 154 -3.50 10.55 -0.01
N THR A 155 -2.84 11.55 0.56
CA THR A 155 -1.64 12.16 -0.04
C THR A 155 -0.47 11.18 -0.01
N ALA A 156 -0.25 10.51 1.13
CA ALA A 156 0.82 9.51 1.27
C ALA A 156 0.63 8.35 0.28
N ALA A 157 -0.60 7.83 0.17
CA ALA A 157 -0.94 6.77 -0.77
C ALA A 157 -0.65 7.16 -2.23
N THR A 158 -1.15 8.33 -2.64
CA THR A 158 -0.95 8.86 -4.00
C THR A 158 0.54 9.11 -4.27
N TYR A 159 1.26 9.69 -3.32
CA TYR A 159 2.69 9.98 -3.44
C TYR A 159 3.51 8.69 -3.58
N CYS A 160 3.25 7.68 -2.73
CA CYS A 160 3.89 6.37 -2.84
C CYS A 160 3.68 5.76 -4.24
N LEU A 161 2.43 5.69 -4.69
CA LEU A 161 2.11 5.09 -5.98
C LEU A 161 2.70 5.87 -7.16
N SER A 162 2.75 7.21 -7.07
CA SER A 162 3.38 8.04 -8.11
C SER A 162 4.88 7.77 -8.21
N ILE A 163 5.59 7.62 -7.09
CA ILE A 163 7.00 7.23 -7.09
C ILE A 163 7.17 5.85 -7.72
N LEU A 164 6.38 4.86 -7.29
CA LEU A 164 6.48 3.50 -7.82
C LEU A 164 6.19 3.46 -9.32
N ASN A 165 5.15 4.16 -9.77
CA ASN A 165 4.81 4.27 -11.19
C ASN A 165 5.99 4.87 -11.98
N HIS A 166 6.59 5.98 -11.49
CA HIS A 166 7.74 6.61 -12.13
C HIS A 166 8.95 5.67 -12.19
N GLU A 167 9.33 5.05 -11.08
CA GLU A 167 10.51 4.19 -11.01
C GLU A 167 10.37 2.90 -11.83
N LEU A 168 9.15 2.38 -11.97
CA LEU A 168 8.89 1.14 -12.73
C LEU A 168 8.72 1.38 -14.23
N GLN A 169 8.24 2.56 -14.65
CA GLN A 169 8.03 2.88 -16.09
C GLN A 169 9.24 3.53 -16.75
N ALA A 170 10.14 4.15 -15.99
CA ALA A 170 11.28 4.94 -16.49
C ALA A 170 12.39 4.07 -17.11
#